data_6acd983565e1f666862c76025d398f04
#
_entry.id   6acd983565e1f666862c76025d398f04
#
_cell.length_a   1.000
_cell.length_b   1.000
_cell.length_c   1.000
_cell.angle_alpha   90.00
_cell.angle_beta   90.00
_cell.angle_gamma   90.00
#
_symmetry.space_group_name_H-M   'P 1'
#
loop_
_entity.id
_entity.type
_entity.pdbx_description
1 polymer ?
#
loop_
_entity_poly.entity_id
_entity_poly.type
_entity_poly.pdbx_seq_one_letter_code
_entity_poly.pdbx_strand_id
1 'polypeptide(L)'
;MYKRQIILSSGSIGSPQILQTSGIGNSEKLKDLGVTMVHELKGVGENLQDHLMFRPIYKVNGLKSLNKKVNSLFGKLMIGLEYVFNRSGPMTMGASQMCMFAKSDPSLELPDLQWHVQPMSMDTLGATKNHDFHAFTPTVSNIRPTSRGHVNIINKDSRIYAKVKLNYLSTDHDRMVAAKGLRLTRKIVMESETFKKYKPEEYRPGIDINDDEELVKAGSNYAQTIFHPVGTCKMGQDDMAVVDETLKVKGLNNLRVIDASITVSYTHLTLPTKNE
;
A
#
# COMPACT_ATOMS: atom_id res chain seq x y z
N MET A 1 -38.57 -6.56 -12.66
CA MET A 1 -37.21 -6.26 -13.19
C MET A 1 -36.38 -7.53 -13.05
N TYR A 2 -35.97 -8.16 -14.16
CA TYR A 2 -35.16 -9.39 -14.11
C TYR A 2 -33.69 -8.99 -13.98
N LYS A 3 -33.07 -9.32 -12.85
CA LYS A 3 -31.60 -9.16 -12.67
C LYS A 3 -30.91 -10.28 -13.44
N ARG A 4 -30.12 -9.94 -14.47
CA ARG A 4 -29.42 -10.93 -15.31
C ARG A 4 -28.12 -11.42 -14.68
N GLN A 5 -27.50 -10.60 -13.81
CA GLN A 5 -26.24 -10.94 -13.14
C GLN A 5 -26.06 -10.13 -11.85
N ILE A 6 -25.18 -10.62 -10.99
CA ILE A 6 -24.66 -9.94 -9.82
C ILE A 6 -23.20 -9.57 -10.08
N ILE A 7 -22.83 -8.34 -9.75
CA ILE A 7 -21.43 -7.87 -9.84
C ILE A 7 -20.99 -7.45 -8.45
N LEU A 8 -19.91 -8.07 -7.95
CA LEU A 8 -19.23 -7.67 -6.73
C LEU A 8 -18.14 -6.66 -7.08
N SER A 9 -18.13 -5.51 -6.40
CA SER A 9 -17.14 -4.44 -6.55
C SER A 9 -16.83 -3.82 -5.18
N SER A 10 -16.61 -4.68 -4.17
CA SER A 10 -16.40 -4.26 -2.77
C SER A 10 -14.91 -4.19 -2.39
N GLY A 11 -14.02 -4.30 -3.38
CA GLY A 11 -12.57 -4.23 -3.21
C GLY A 11 -11.96 -5.51 -2.62
N SER A 12 -10.64 -5.47 -2.47
CA SER A 12 -9.85 -6.66 -2.11
C SER A 12 -10.11 -7.23 -0.70
N ILE A 13 -10.84 -6.52 0.13
CA ILE A 13 -11.26 -6.99 1.45
C ILE A 13 -12.74 -7.38 1.44
N GLY A 14 -13.61 -6.53 0.88
CA GLY A 14 -15.05 -6.74 0.91
C GLY A 14 -15.53 -7.85 -0.03
N SER A 15 -15.00 -7.94 -1.25
CA SER A 15 -15.45 -8.96 -2.21
C SER A 15 -15.19 -10.39 -1.75
N PRO A 16 -13.98 -10.78 -1.25
CA PRO A 16 -13.80 -12.11 -0.68
C PRO A 16 -14.61 -12.33 0.59
N GLN A 17 -14.82 -11.32 1.44
CA GLN A 17 -15.69 -11.45 2.61
C GLN A 17 -17.13 -11.79 2.22
N ILE A 18 -17.70 -11.12 1.22
CA ILE A 18 -19.05 -11.39 0.71
C ILE A 18 -19.14 -12.82 0.15
N LEU A 19 -18.16 -13.23 -0.66
CA LEU A 19 -18.12 -14.60 -1.18
C LEU A 19 -18.09 -15.63 -0.06
N GLN A 20 -17.19 -15.50 0.90
CA GLN A 20 -17.03 -16.42 2.03
C GLN A 20 -18.28 -16.49 2.91
N THR A 21 -18.88 -15.35 3.27
CA THR A 21 -20.13 -15.34 4.06
C THR A 21 -21.31 -15.89 3.29
N SER A 22 -21.24 -15.90 1.95
CA SER A 22 -22.23 -16.52 1.07
C SER A 22 -21.98 -18.03 0.81
N GLY A 23 -21.00 -18.64 1.48
CA GLY A 23 -20.67 -20.06 1.32
C GLY A 23 -19.80 -20.38 0.11
N ILE A 24 -19.11 -19.37 -0.46
CA ILE A 24 -18.20 -19.55 -1.60
C ILE A 24 -16.77 -19.34 -1.12
N GLY A 25 -15.95 -20.39 -1.10
CA GLY A 25 -14.59 -20.32 -0.58
C GLY A 25 -14.01 -21.68 -0.23
N ASN A 26 -13.01 -21.70 0.67
CA ASN A 26 -12.43 -22.94 1.18
C ASN A 26 -13.40 -23.65 2.13
N SER A 27 -13.80 -24.88 1.78
CA SER A 27 -14.85 -25.63 2.49
C SER A 27 -14.49 -25.95 3.94
N GLU A 28 -13.24 -26.28 4.24
CA GLU A 28 -12.81 -26.59 5.61
C GLU A 28 -12.94 -25.35 6.50
N LYS A 29 -12.36 -24.24 6.06
CA LYS A 29 -12.42 -22.96 6.80
C LYS A 29 -13.85 -22.47 7.03
N LEU A 30 -14.73 -22.61 6.04
CA LEU A 30 -16.12 -22.15 6.14
C LEU A 30 -16.99 -23.06 7.02
N LYS A 31 -16.79 -24.37 6.96
CA LYS A 31 -17.48 -25.36 7.84
C LYS A 31 -17.17 -25.11 9.32
N ASP A 32 -15.90 -24.83 9.66
CA ASP A 32 -15.47 -24.53 11.03
C ASP A 32 -16.18 -23.30 11.62
N LEU A 33 -16.60 -22.37 10.76
CA LEU A 33 -17.37 -21.18 11.15
C LEU A 33 -18.89 -21.38 11.10
N GLY A 34 -19.36 -22.58 10.74
CA GLY A 34 -20.78 -22.87 10.60
C GLY A 34 -21.44 -22.19 9.41
N VAL A 35 -20.68 -21.91 8.36
CA VAL A 35 -21.19 -21.37 7.09
C VAL A 35 -21.61 -22.54 6.20
N THR A 36 -22.84 -22.47 5.68
CA THR A 36 -23.33 -23.48 4.73
C THR A 36 -22.63 -23.34 3.40
N MET A 37 -21.98 -24.43 2.94
CA MET A 37 -21.25 -24.43 1.67
C MET A 37 -22.20 -24.32 0.46
N VAL A 38 -21.90 -23.42 -0.44
CA VAL A 38 -22.56 -23.28 -1.73
C VAL A 38 -21.64 -23.73 -2.86
N HIS A 39 -20.37 -23.33 -2.81
CA HIS A 39 -19.42 -23.67 -3.86
C HIS A 39 -17.97 -23.65 -3.32
N GLU A 40 -17.24 -24.75 -3.56
CA GLU A 40 -15.80 -24.84 -3.23
C GLU A 40 -15.00 -24.00 -4.18
N LEU A 41 -14.25 -23.00 -3.64
CA LEU A 41 -13.38 -22.14 -4.42
C LEU A 41 -12.21 -21.65 -3.53
N LYS A 42 -11.16 -22.47 -3.45
CA LYS A 42 -10.06 -22.36 -2.47
C LYS A 42 -9.32 -21.02 -2.52
N GLY A 43 -9.29 -20.36 -3.69
CA GLY A 43 -8.57 -19.11 -3.88
C GLY A 43 -9.26 -17.88 -3.30
N VAL A 44 -10.53 -17.98 -2.89
CA VAL A 44 -11.24 -16.82 -2.31
C VAL A 44 -10.59 -16.37 -1.02
N GLY A 45 -10.13 -15.12 -1.02
CA GLY A 45 -9.42 -14.50 0.10
C GLY A 45 -7.93 -14.78 0.15
N GLU A 46 -7.38 -15.62 -0.71
CA GLU A 46 -5.94 -15.92 -0.80
C GLU A 46 -5.21 -14.94 -1.75
N ASN A 47 -3.88 -15.04 -1.83
CA ASN A 47 -3.04 -14.22 -2.71
C ASN A 47 -3.10 -12.70 -2.44
N LEU A 48 -3.47 -12.27 -1.25
CA LEU A 48 -3.46 -10.85 -0.89
C LEU A 48 -2.06 -10.27 -1.07
N GLN A 49 -1.98 -9.18 -1.81
CA GLN A 49 -0.78 -8.39 -2.04
C GLN A 49 -1.03 -6.95 -1.65
N ASP A 50 0.00 -6.27 -1.14
CA ASP A 50 -0.05 -4.84 -0.87
C ASP A 50 1.37 -4.28 -0.84
N HIS A 51 1.51 -2.98 -1.03
CA HIS A 51 2.80 -2.29 -0.93
C HIS A 51 3.05 -1.87 0.52
N LEU A 52 4.12 -2.41 1.12
CA LEU A 52 4.61 -1.93 2.40
C LEU A 52 5.43 -0.65 2.20
N MET A 53 5.00 0.42 2.84
CA MET A 53 5.63 1.72 2.76
C MET A 53 6.53 1.96 3.98
N PHE A 54 7.84 1.98 3.76
CA PHE A 54 8.80 2.45 4.76
C PHE A 54 8.81 3.97 4.80
N ARG A 55 9.00 4.55 5.97
CA ARG A 55 8.86 5.99 6.19
C ARG A 55 10.09 6.61 6.87
N PRO A 56 11.26 6.60 6.20
CA PRO A 56 12.42 7.32 6.71
C PRO A 56 12.12 8.83 6.83
N ILE A 57 12.69 9.46 7.85
CA ILE A 57 12.48 10.88 8.14
C ILE A 57 13.85 11.55 8.21
N TYR A 58 13.98 12.66 7.47
CA TYR A 58 15.18 13.48 7.46
C TYR A 58 14.87 14.88 7.96
N LYS A 59 15.55 15.29 9.05
CA LYS A 59 15.56 16.70 9.48
C LYS A 59 16.38 17.52 8.50
N VAL A 60 16.02 18.78 8.35
CA VAL A 60 16.70 19.71 7.45
C VAL A 60 16.83 21.09 8.06
N ASN A 61 17.91 21.79 7.72
CA ASN A 61 18.18 23.16 8.12
C ASN A 61 18.09 24.09 6.91
N GLY A 62 17.52 25.29 7.10
CA GLY A 62 17.39 26.27 6.01
C GLY A 62 16.29 25.98 4.98
N LEU A 63 15.55 24.87 5.14
CA LEU A 63 14.38 24.54 4.34
C LEU A 63 13.13 24.54 5.22
N LYS A 64 12.08 25.24 4.80
CA LYS A 64 10.80 25.29 5.52
C LYS A 64 9.91 24.12 5.09
N SER A 65 9.74 23.13 5.96
CA SER A 65 8.73 22.10 5.78
C SER A 65 7.34 22.57 6.25
N LEU A 66 6.30 21.83 5.94
CA LEU A 66 4.93 22.16 6.37
C LEU A 66 4.69 21.95 7.88
N ASN A 67 5.58 21.23 8.59
CA ASN A 67 5.40 20.85 9.99
C ASN A 67 4.93 22.01 10.89
N LYS A 68 5.73 23.06 10.97
CA LYS A 68 5.41 24.22 11.83
C LYS A 68 4.17 24.97 11.39
N LYS A 69 3.96 25.11 10.06
CA LYS A 69 2.79 25.81 9.50
C LYS A 69 1.50 25.06 9.84
N VAL A 70 1.50 23.72 9.70
CA VAL A 70 0.34 22.88 9.99
C VAL A 70 0.08 22.71 11.50
N ASN A 71 1.10 22.76 12.34
CA ASN A 71 0.93 22.68 13.80
C ASN A 71 0.39 23.99 14.42
N SER A 72 0.55 25.11 13.77
CA SER A 72 0.11 26.43 14.25
C SER A 72 -1.34 26.73 13.84
N LEU A 73 -2.17 27.23 14.77
CA LEU A 73 -3.52 27.69 14.47
C LEU A 73 -3.53 28.81 13.41
N PHE A 74 -2.63 29.77 13.54
CA PHE A 74 -2.46 30.85 12.55
C PHE A 74 -2.03 30.28 11.20
N GLY A 75 -1.10 29.32 11.17
CA GLY A 75 -0.67 28.66 9.94
C GLY A 75 -1.81 27.90 9.27
N LYS A 76 -2.66 27.19 10.01
CA LYS A 76 -3.86 26.52 9.48
C LYS A 76 -4.85 27.53 8.89
N LEU A 77 -5.08 28.66 9.57
CA LEU A 77 -5.94 29.72 9.08
C LEU A 77 -5.42 30.27 7.75
N MET A 78 -4.11 30.60 7.68
CA MET A 78 -3.51 31.11 6.46
C MET A 78 -3.55 30.11 5.29
N ILE A 79 -3.35 28.82 5.55
CA ILE A 79 -3.53 27.76 4.54
C ILE A 79 -4.99 27.73 4.04
N GLY A 80 -5.94 27.83 4.96
CA GLY A 80 -7.37 27.86 4.61
C GLY A 80 -7.75 29.09 3.76
N LEU A 81 -7.29 30.30 4.17
CA LEU A 81 -7.52 31.53 3.41
C LEU A 81 -6.87 31.48 2.02
N GLU A 82 -5.64 30.98 1.91
CA GLU A 82 -4.95 30.80 0.64
C GLU A 82 -5.79 29.90 -0.32
N TYR A 83 -6.33 28.82 0.22
CA TYR A 83 -7.20 27.92 -0.57
C TYR A 83 -8.53 28.57 -0.97
N VAL A 84 -9.19 29.25 -0.05
CA VAL A 84 -10.52 29.87 -0.31
C VAL A 84 -10.40 30.97 -1.36
N PHE A 85 -9.43 31.88 -1.22
CA PHE A 85 -9.30 33.04 -2.09
C PHE A 85 -8.51 32.78 -3.37
N ASN A 86 -7.45 32.01 -3.30
CA ASN A 86 -6.50 31.84 -4.42
C ASN A 86 -6.59 30.46 -5.08
N ARG A 87 -7.32 29.48 -4.48
CA ARG A 87 -7.34 28.09 -4.93
C ARG A 87 -5.94 27.49 -5.10
N SER A 88 -5.02 27.87 -4.21
CA SER A 88 -3.61 27.47 -4.22
C SER A 88 -3.15 26.98 -2.84
N GLY A 89 -1.87 26.60 -2.74
CA GLY A 89 -1.23 26.18 -1.50
C GLY A 89 -1.45 24.70 -1.13
N PRO A 90 -1.09 24.32 0.11
CA PRO A 90 -1.05 22.92 0.53
C PRO A 90 -2.37 22.16 0.43
N MET A 91 -3.52 22.84 0.45
CA MET A 91 -4.84 22.18 0.31
C MET A 91 -5.20 21.79 -1.12
N THR A 92 -4.44 22.22 -2.12
CA THR A 92 -4.67 21.87 -3.54
C THR A 92 -3.93 20.61 -3.96
N MET A 93 -3.06 20.07 -3.11
CA MET A 93 -2.19 18.95 -3.42
C MET A 93 -2.38 17.81 -2.42
N GLY A 94 -2.14 16.57 -2.86
CA GLY A 94 -2.02 15.44 -1.97
C GLY A 94 -0.84 15.59 -1.00
N ALA A 95 -0.84 14.83 0.08
CA ALA A 95 0.23 14.86 1.07
C ALA A 95 1.62 14.53 0.48
N SER A 96 1.67 13.71 -0.55
CA SER A 96 2.88 13.35 -1.30
C SER A 96 2.92 14.15 -2.60
N GLN A 97 3.89 15.05 -2.70
CA GLN A 97 3.99 16.02 -3.80
C GLN A 97 4.94 15.58 -4.92
N MET A 98 5.79 14.59 -4.65
CA MET A 98 6.73 14.05 -5.62
C MET A 98 6.68 12.52 -5.58
N CYS A 99 6.74 11.92 -6.76
CA CYS A 99 6.87 10.49 -6.94
C CYS A 99 8.16 10.20 -7.75
N MET A 100 8.89 9.16 -7.35
CA MET A 100 10.08 8.68 -8.06
C MET A 100 10.02 7.18 -8.17
N PHE A 101 10.52 6.65 -9.29
CA PHE A 101 10.70 5.21 -9.52
C PHE A 101 12.16 4.91 -9.78
N ALA A 102 12.66 3.81 -9.23
CA ALA A 102 14.01 3.33 -9.51
C ALA A 102 14.08 1.81 -9.39
N LYS A 103 15.17 1.26 -9.87
CA LYS A 103 15.51 -0.16 -9.75
C LYS A 103 16.28 -0.39 -8.46
N SER A 104 15.91 -1.40 -7.67
CA SER A 104 16.72 -1.86 -6.53
C SER A 104 18.02 -2.50 -6.97
N ASP A 105 18.06 -2.98 -8.20
CA ASP A 105 19.23 -3.56 -8.84
C ASP A 105 19.30 -3.10 -10.31
N PRO A 106 20.47 -2.62 -10.79
CA PRO A 106 20.62 -2.16 -12.18
C PRO A 106 20.29 -3.20 -13.24
N SER A 107 20.40 -4.50 -12.92
CA SER A 107 20.09 -5.61 -13.84
C SER A 107 18.61 -5.82 -14.11
N LEU A 108 17.72 -5.26 -13.28
CA LEU A 108 16.29 -5.36 -13.49
C LEU A 108 15.87 -4.65 -14.78
N GLU A 109 14.93 -5.23 -15.51
CA GLU A 109 14.37 -4.60 -16.70
C GLU A 109 13.55 -3.35 -16.36
N LEU A 110 12.70 -3.45 -15.34
CA LEU A 110 11.77 -2.41 -14.90
C LEU A 110 12.00 -1.99 -13.45
N PRO A 111 11.66 -0.76 -13.06
CA PRO A 111 11.69 -0.31 -11.67
C PRO A 111 10.83 -1.21 -10.76
N ASP A 112 11.33 -1.43 -9.55
CA ASP A 112 10.66 -2.18 -8.48
C ASP A 112 10.53 -1.37 -7.19
N LEU A 113 11.13 -0.17 -7.13
CA LEU A 113 11.01 0.77 -6.03
C LEU A 113 10.23 2.01 -6.46
N GLN A 114 9.37 2.49 -5.55
CA GLN A 114 8.63 3.73 -5.69
C GLN A 114 8.78 4.57 -4.44
N TRP A 115 9.01 5.87 -4.62
CA TRP A 115 9.00 6.87 -3.54
C TRP A 115 7.80 7.79 -3.65
N HIS A 116 7.29 8.17 -2.49
CA HIS A 116 6.35 9.28 -2.32
C HIS A 116 6.96 10.26 -1.32
N VAL A 117 7.27 11.47 -1.75
CA VAL A 117 7.93 12.46 -0.91
C VAL A 117 6.92 13.41 -0.30
N GLN A 118 6.86 13.44 1.02
CA GLN A 118 6.00 14.32 1.81
C GLN A 118 6.83 15.46 2.40
N PRO A 119 6.48 16.75 2.19
CA PRO A 119 7.21 17.90 2.74
C PRO A 119 6.86 18.14 4.22
N MET A 120 6.56 17.06 4.93
CA MET A 120 6.22 17.03 6.35
C MET A 120 6.66 15.72 6.98
N SER A 121 6.63 15.67 8.31
CA SER A 121 6.95 14.45 9.07
C SER A 121 6.08 14.33 10.32
N MET A 122 5.73 13.09 10.65
CA MET A 122 4.92 12.72 11.82
C MET A 122 5.29 11.32 12.28
N ASP A 123 4.99 10.98 13.53
CA ASP A 123 5.31 9.66 14.08
C ASP A 123 4.61 8.51 13.33
N THR A 124 3.33 8.66 13.10
CA THR A 124 2.51 7.70 12.34
C THR A 124 1.66 8.44 11.32
N LEU A 125 1.34 7.81 10.20
CA LEU A 125 0.43 8.41 9.22
C LEU A 125 -0.95 8.61 9.84
N GLY A 126 -1.49 9.83 9.69
CA GLY A 126 -2.76 10.22 10.32
C GLY A 126 -2.61 10.74 11.77
N ALA A 127 -1.38 10.90 12.27
CA ALA A 127 -1.17 11.57 13.55
C ALA A 127 -1.75 13.00 13.52
N THR A 128 -2.32 13.42 14.64
CA THR A 128 -2.96 14.75 14.76
C THR A 128 -1.97 15.91 14.79
N LYS A 129 -0.69 15.61 15.04
CA LYS A 129 0.39 16.59 15.15
C LYS A 129 1.62 16.12 14.37
N ASN A 130 2.21 17.04 13.60
CA ASN A 130 3.51 16.85 12.98
C ASN A 130 4.64 17.10 13.99
N HIS A 131 5.86 16.66 13.65
CA HIS A 131 7.04 17.05 14.44
C HIS A 131 7.20 18.59 14.49
N ASP A 132 7.80 19.11 15.54
CA ASP A 132 8.01 20.56 15.74
C ASP A 132 9.31 21.08 15.10
N PHE A 133 10.08 20.20 14.46
CA PHE A 133 11.25 20.54 13.65
C PHE A 133 10.95 20.47 12.14
N HIS A 134 11.81 21.08 11.33
CA HIS A 134 11.71 20.99 9.87
C HIS A 134 12.25 19.65 9.39
N ALA A 135 11.43 18.90 8.68
CA ALA A 135 11.78 17.60 8.11
C ALA A 135 10.88 17.26 6.91
N PHE A 136 11.28 16.27 6.16
CA PHE A 136 10.49 15.65 5.11
C PHE A 136 10.58 14.13 5.20
N THR A 137 9.63 13.45 4.56
CA THR A 137 9.50 12.00 4.62
C THR A 137 9.51 11.43 3.20
N PRO A 138 10.65 10.97 2.67
CA PRO A 138 10.72 10.26 1.39
C PRO A 138 10.36 8.79 1.61
N THR A 139 9.07 8.47 1.61
CA THR A 139 8.62 7.11 1.80
C THR A 139 9.04 6.23 0.63
N VAL A 140 9.41 4.97 0.88
CA VAL A 140 9.84 4.02 -0.15
C VAL A 140 9.07 2.71 -0.01
N SER A 141 8.65 2.15 -1.14
CA SER A 141 7.92 0.88 -1.22
C SER A 141 8.49 -0.02 -2.31
N ASN A 142 8.54 -1.33 -2.03
CA ASN A 142 8.64 -2.35 -3.09
C ASN A 142 7.29 -2.44 -3.80
N ILE A 143 7.25 -2.12 -5.10
CA ILE A 143 6.02 -2.18 -5.91
C ILE A 143 5.81 -3.53 -6.59
N ARG A 144 6.69 -4.49 -6.37
CA ARG A 144 6.62 -5.86 -6.88
C ARG A 144 6.83 -6.90 -5.78
N PRO A 145 6.03 -6.84 -4.70
CA PRO A 145 6.22 -7.74 -3.56
C PRO A 145 5.95 -9.19 -3.94
N THR A 146 6.75 -10.09 -3.38
CA THR A 146 6.58 -11.54 -3.49
C THR A 146 5.88 -12.16 -2.29
N SER A 147 5.81 -11.46 -1.17
CA SER A 147 5.02 -11.85 -0.01
C SER A 147 3.55 -11.93 -0.34
N ARG A 148 2.86 -12.95 0.21
CA ARG A 148 1.42 -13.17 0.01
C ARG A 148 0.73 -13.32 1.36
N GLY A 149 -0.42 -12.67 1.45
CA GLY A 149 -1.30 -12.72 2.60
C GLY A 149 -2.67 -13.27 2.24
N HIS A 150 -3.63 -13.06 3.13
CA HIS A 150 -5.00 -13.52 2.93
C HIS A 150 -6.02 -12.65 3.68
N VAL A 151 -7.28 -12.75 3.24
CA VAL A 151 -8.47 -12.18 3.87
C VAL A 151 -9.44 -13.33 4.18
N ASN A 152 -9.64 -13.64 5.44
CA ASN A 152 -10.53 -14.71 5.86
C ASN A 152 -11.56 -14.20 6.86
N ILE A 153 -12.83 -14.59 6.68
CA ILE A 153 -13.85 -14.34 7.71
C ILE A 153 -13.50 -15.09 8.99
N ILE A 154 -13.89 -14.52 10.12
CA ILE A 154 -13.73 -15.10 11.45
C ILE A 154 -15.09 -15.41 12.10
N ASN A 155 -16.17 -15.06 11.42
CA ASN A 155 -17.54 -15.27 11.84
C ASN A 155 -18.45 -15.29 10.60
N LYS A 156 -19.57 -16.03 10.67
CA LYS A 156 -20.59 -16.05 9.62
C LYS A 156 -21.42 -14.76 9.52
N ASP A 157 -21.41 -13.92 10.56
CA ASP A 157 -22.06 -12.62 10.55
C ASP A 157 -21.25 -11.64 9.69
N SER A 158 -21.82 -11.19 8.57
CA SER A 158 -21.20 -10.29 7.62
C SER A 158 -20.85 -8.90 8.18
N ARG A 159 -21.40 -8.54 9.35
CA ARG A 159 -21.06 -7.28 10.05
C ARG A 159 -19.74 -7.36 10.81
N ILE A 160 -19.22 -8.55 11.03
CA ILE A 160 -17.92 -8.77 11.67
C ILE A 160 -16.85 -8.69 10.57
N TYR A 161 -15.88 -7.79 10.75
CA TYR A 161 -14.79 -7.62 9.81
C TYR A 161 -13.97 -8.90 9.64
N ALA A 162 -13.59 -9.19 8.40
CA ALA A 162 -12.68 -10.28 8.10
C ALA A 162 -11.29 -10.02 8.71
N LYS A 163 -10.59 -11.09 9.05
CA LYS A 163 -9.18 -11.04 9.45
C LYS A 163 -8.32 -10.82 8.20
N VAL A 164 -7.62 -9.72 8.15
CA VAL A 164 -6.67 -9.38 7.10
C VAL A 164 -5.26 -9.68 7.59
N LYS A 165 -4.54 -10.55 6.91
CA LYS A 165 -3.13 -10.84 7.15
C LYS A 165 -2.34 -10.49 5.90
N LEU A 166 -1.63 -9.37 5.94
CA LEU A 166 -0.83 -8.88 4.81
C LEU A 166 0.47 -9.67 4.60
N ASN A 167 1.01 -10.24 5.69
CA ASN A 167 2.18 -11.11 5.68
C ASN A 167 3.43 -10.47 5.04
N TYR A 168 3.60 -9.15 5.25
CA TYR A 168 4.74 -8.39 4.73
C TYR A 168 6.08 -8.99 5.10
N LEU A 169 7.08 -8.81 4.22
CA LEU A 169 8.47 -9.21 4.42
C LEU A 169 8.65 -10.71 4.72
N SER A 170 7.68 -11.54 4.32
CA SER A 170 7.74 -12.98 4.56
C SER A 170 8.75 -13.70 3.65
N THR A 171 9.20 -13.03 2.58
CA THR A 171 10.20 -13.56 1.66
C THR A 171 11.54 -12.82 1.78
N ASP A 172 12.65 -13.52 1.51
CA ASP A 172 13.99 -12.92 1.48
C ASP A 172 14.09 -11.82 0.43
N HIS A 173 13.43 -12.03 -0.72
CA HIS A 173 13.37 -11.03 -1.79
C HIS A 173 12.81 -9.70 -1.29
N ASP A 174 11.67 -9.71 -0.60
CA ASP A 174 11.05 -8.47 -0.12
C ASP A 174 11.91 -7.78 0.95
N ARG A 175 12.57 -8.54 1.81
CA ARG A 175 13.52 -7.99 2.81
C ARG A 175 14.72 -7.33 2.13
N MET A 176 15.31 -8.00 1.13
CA MET A 176 16.42 -7.47 0.36
C MET A 176 16.04 -6.18 -0.38
N VAL A 177 14.91 -6.15 -1.07
CA VAL A 177 14.44 -4.96 -1.80
C VAL A 177 14.14 -3.82 -0.83
N ALA A 178 13.57 -4.10 0.35
CA ALA A 178 13.33 -3.11 1.39
C ALA A 178 14.65 -2.48 1.89
N ALA A 179 15.67 -3.29 2.18
CA ALA A 179 16.99 -2.80 2.58
C ALA A 179 17.61 -1.91 1.49
N LYS A 180 17.63 -2.37 0.24
CA LYS A 180 18.11 -1.60 -0.91
C LYS A 180 17.36 -0.27 -1.08
N GLY A 181 16.03 -0.28 -0.91
CA GLY A 181 15.19 0.92 -0.97
C GLY A 181 15.56 1.94 0.11
N LEU A 182 15.73 1.50 1.35
CA LEU A 182 16.16 2.36 2.47
C LEU A 182 17.57 2.92 2.25
N ARG A 183 18.53 2.08 1.80
CA ARG A 183 19.89 2.52 1.48
C ARG A 183 19.93 3.52 0.34
N LEU A 184 19.17 3.28 -0.73
CA LEU A 184 19.11 4.19 -1.86
C LEU A 184 18.48 5.54 -1.44
N THR A 185 17.47 5.52 -0.57
CA THR A 185 16.90 6.73 0.02
C THR A 185 17.96 7.52 0.81
N ARG A 186 18.71 6.83 1.67
CA ARG A 186 19.81 7.42 2.44
C ARG A 186 20.85 8.04 1.52
N LYS A 187 21.29 7.32 0.49
CA LYS A 187 22.25 7.81 -0.50
C LYS A 187 21.75 9.08 -1.20
N ILE A 188 20.52 9.08 -1.70
CA ILE A 188 19.93 10.23 -2.38
C ILE A 188 19.88 11.45 -1.46
N VAL A 189 19.48 11.30 -0.22
CA VAL A 189 19.31 12.42 0.70
C VAL A 189 20.62 12.90 1.30
N MET A 190 21.50 11.99 1.70
CA MET A 190 22.72 12.35 2.45
C MET A 190 23.90 12.70 1.54
N GLU A 191 23.96 12.14 0.33
CA GLU A 191 25.12 12.30 -0.56
C GLU A 191 24.87 13.30 -1.70
N SER A 192 23.61 13.62 -2.04
CA SER A 192 23.29 14.56 -3.12
C SER A 192 23.72 15.98 -2.79
N GLU A 193 24.42 16.62 -3.70
CA GLU A 193 24.81 18.04 -3.58
C GLU A 193 23.60 18.98 -3.39
N THR A 194 22.44 18.61 -3.96
CA THR A 194 21.21 19.37 -3.81
C THR A 194 20.72 19.39 -2.36
N PHE A 195 20.85 18.28 -1.63
CA PHE A 195 20.40 18.18 -0.25
C PHE A 195 21.46 18.60 0.77
N LYS A 196 22.76 18.43 0.48
CA LYS A 196 23.87 18.78 1.39
C LYS A 196 23.81 20.21 1.93
N LYS A 197 23.38 21.19 1.11
CA LYS A 197 23.20 22.58 1.54
C LYS A 197 22.18 22.76 2.66
N TYR A 198 21.24 21.82 2.81
CA TYR A 198 20.24 21.81 3.87
C TYR A 198 20.66 20.98 5.08
N LYS A 199 21.88 20.46 5.10
CA LYS A 199 22.46 19.67 6.20
C LYS A 199 21.48 18.60 6.70
N PRO A 200 21.08 17.65 5.84
CA PRO A 200 20.12 16.62 6.22
C PRO A 200 20.68 15.75 7.35
N GLU A 201 19.82 15.37 8.30
CA GLU A 201 20.10 14.45 9.39
C GLU A 201 19.04 13.36 9.36
N GLU A 202 19.45 12.09 9.25
CA GLU A 202 18.52 10.97 9.31
C GLU A 202 17.99 10.81 10.74
N TYR A 203 16.72 11.14 10.93
CA TYR A 203 16.03 11.00 12.21
C TYR A 203 15.49 9.58 12.41
N ARG A 204 15.05 8.92 11.33
CA ARG A 204 14.56 7.54 11.29
C ARG A 204 14.93 6.91 9.96
N PRO A 205 15.30 5.61 9.94
CA PRO A 205 15.41 4.67 11.08
C PRO A 205 16.62 4.93 11.99
N GLY A 206 17.66 5.62 11.54
CA GLY A 206 18.88 5.96 12.28
C GLY A 206 20.12 5.69 11.45
N ILE A 207 21.01 6.69 11.34
CA ILE A 207 22.18 6.67 10.46
C ILE A 207 23.21 5.59 10.86
N ASP A 208 23.28 5.23 12.14
CA ASP A 208 24.25 4.28 12.68
C ASP A 208 23.91 2.82 12.34
N ILE A 209 22.72 2.54 11.83
CA ILE A 209 22.30 1.20 11.44
C ILE A 209 22.88 0.86 10.07
N ASN A 210 23.88 -0.02 10.05
CA ASN A 210 24.64 -0.41 8.86
C ASN A 210 24.33 -1.84 8.37
N ASP A 211 23.80 -2.70 9.21
CA ASP A 211 23.34 -4.03 8.82
C ASP A 211 21.96 -3.96 8.12
N ASP A 212 21.76 -4.77 7.08
CA ASP A 212 20.54 -4.74 6.28
C ASP A 212 19.33 -5.30 7.02
N GLU A 213 19.50 -6.35 7.80
CA GLU A 213 18.40 -6.96 8.58
C GLU A 213 17.99 -6.02 9.73
N GLU A 214 18.96 -5.42 10.40
CA GLU A 214 18.71 -4.42 11.43
C GLU A 214 18.03 -3.17 10.85
N LEU A 215 18.45 -2.73 9.65
CA LEU A 215 17.86 -1.59 8.95
C LEU A 215 16.38 -1.84 8.59
N VAL A 216 16.08 -3.00 8.03
CA VAL A 216 14.70 -3.42 7.72
C VAL A 216 13.87 -3.57 8.98
N LYS A 217 14.42 -4.18 10.03
CA LYS A 217 13.76 -4.33 11.33
C LYS A 217 13.43 -2.97 11.95
N ALA A 218 14.39 -2.06 11.99
CA ALA A 218 14.19 -0.71 12.50
C ALA A 218 13.16 0.07 11.66
N GLY A 219 13.27 -0.01 10.33
CA GLY A 219 12.33 0.62 9.40
C GLY A 219 10.92 0.07 9.52
N SER A 220 10.75 -1.22 9.81
CA SER A 220 9.46 -1.88 9.98
C SER A 220 8.63 -1.32 11.15
N ASN A 221 9.28 -0.75 12.17
CA ASN A 221 8.58 -0.09 13.28
C ASN A 221 7.76 1.14 12.84
N TYR A 222 8.06 1.69 11.67
CA TYR A 222 7.39 2.87 11.10
C TYR A 222 6.75 2.59 9.75
N ALA A 223 6.86 1.33 9.27
CA ALA A 223 6.29 0.91 8.02
C ALA A 223 4.79 0.64 8.16
N GLN A 224 4.06 0.89 7.09
CA GLN A 224 2.62 0.62 7.05
C GLN A 224 2.14 0.39 5.62
N THR A 225 0.90 -0.07 5.49
CA THR A 225 0.23 -0.15 4.20
C THR A 225 0.17 1.22 3.51
N ILE A 226 0.31 1.24 2.18
CA ILE A 226 -0.04 2.41 1.36
C ILE A 226 -1.49 2.33 0.84
N PHE A 227 -2.27 1.38 1.38
CA PHE A 227 -3.69 1.17 1.05
C PHE A 227 -3.95 0.74 -0.40
N HIS A 228 -3.09 -0.12 -0.94
CA HIS A 228 -3.20 -0.68 -2.29
C HIS A 228 -3.44 -2.22 -2.28
N PRO A 229 -4.31 -2.79 -1.41
CA PRO A 229 -4.51 -4.23 -1.36
C PRO A 229 -5.13 -4.75 -2.65
N VAL A 230 -4.60 -5.87 -3.17
CA VAL A 230 -5.08 -6.51 -4.40
C VAL A 230 -5.02 -8.04 -4.31
N GLY A 231 -5.65 -8.75 -5.23
CA GLY A 231 -5.35 -10.14 -5.55
C GLY A 231 -6.19 -11.21 -4.87
N THR A 232 -7.11 -10.88 -3.99
CA THR A 232 -7.87 -11.82 -3.13
C THR A 232 -9.00 -12.59 -3.82
N CYS A 233 -9.30 -12.26 -5.08
CA CYS A 233 -10.19 -13.01 -5.97
C CYS A 233 -9.49 -13.17 -7.34
N LYS A 234 -8.26 -13.63 -7.32
CA LYS A 234 -7.32 -13.68 -8.45
C LYS A 234 -7.96 -14.21 -9.73
N MET A 235 -7.73 -13.53 -10.85
CA MET A 235 -8.06 -14.01 -12.19
C MET A 235 -7.07 -15.08 -12.63
N GLY A 236 -7.52 -16.07 -13.40
CA GLY A 236 -6.64 -17.08 -14.01
C GLY A 236 -7.31 -18.38 -14.35
N GLN A 237 -6.48 -19.34 -14.77
CA GLN A 237 -6.91 -20.68 -15.15
C GLN A 237 -6.52 -21.75 -14.14
N ASP A 238 -5.62 -21.44 -13.21
CA ASP A 238 -5.14 -22.35 -12.18
C ASP A 238 -6.22 -22.63 -11.09
N ASP A 239 -5.96 -23.62 -10.24
CA ASP A 239 -6.89 -24.07 -9.19
C ASP A 239 -7.16 -23.03 -8.10
N MET A 240 -6.29 -22.03 -7.97
CA MET A 240 -6.44 -20.92 -7.03
C MET A 240 -7.08 -19.69 -7.67
N ALA A 241 -7.42 -19.74 -8.96
CA ALA A 241 -8.12 -18.66 -9.63
C ALA A 241 -9.59 -18.62 -9.21
N VAL A 242 -10.07 -17.42 -8.87
CA VAL A 242 -11.45 -17.17 -8.43
C VAL A 242 -12.34 -16.74 -9.59
N VAL A 243 -11.79 -15.96 -10.52
CA VAL A 243 -12.51 -15.53 -11.73
C VAL A 243 -11.77 -15.95 -12.98
N ASP A 244 -12.51 -16.09 -14.08
CA ASP A 244 -11.97 -16.29 -15.43
C ASP A 244 -11.59 -14.95 -16.09
N GLU A 245 -11.08 -15.00 -17.31
CA GLU A 245 -10.70 -13.83 -18.12
C GLU A 245 -11.88 -12.91 -18.47
N THR A 246 -13.12 -13.38 -18.31
CA THR A 246 -14.34 -12.59 -18.47
C THR A 246 -14.89 -12.07 -17.12
N LEU A 247 -14.09 -12.22 -16.04
CA LEU A 247 -14.38 -11.80 -14.67
C LEU A 247 -15.56 -12.55 -14.01
N LYS A 248 -15.98 -13.68 -14.58
CA LYS A 248 -17.00 -14.55 -13.99
C LYS A 248 -16.39 -15.40 -12.88
N VAL A 249 -17.11 -15.55 -11.78
CA VAL A 249 -16.70 -16.45 -10.70
C VAL A 249 -16.77 -17.90 -11.23
N LYS A 250 -15.63 -18.60 -11.16
CA LYS A 250 -15.50 -19.97 -11.69
C LYS A 250 -16.52 -20.90 -11.07
N GLY A 251 -17.18 -21.71 -11.90
CA GLY A 251 -18.18 -22.67 -11.45
C GLY A 251 -19.56 -22.11 -11.08
N LEU A 252 -19.75 -20.78 -11.15
CA LEU A 252 -21.03 -20.14 -10.85
C LEU A 252 -21.56 -19.34 -12.02
N ASN A 253 -22.89 -19.33 -12.17
CA ASN A 253 -23.57 -18.58 -13.20
C ASN A 253 -23.96 -17.19 -12.69
N ASN A 254 -23.92 -16.20 -13.58
CA ASN A 254 -24.44 -14.85 -13.35
C ASN A 254 -23.80 -14.09 -12.17
N LEU A 255 -22.58 -14.46 -11.76
CA LEU A 255 -21.81 -13.78 -10.71
C LEU A 255 -20.44 -13.35 -11.26
N ARG A 256 -20.09 -12.10 -11.06
CA ARG A 256 -18.78 -11.52 -11.41
C ARG A 256 -18.15 -10.81 -10.24
N VAL A 257 -16.81 -10.73 -10.24
CA VAL A 257 -16.05 -9.80 -9.39
C VAL A 257 -15.32 -8.81 -10.30
N ILE A 258 -15.53 -7.52 -10.06
CA ILE A 258 -14.97 -6.43 -10.88
C ILE A 258 -14.42 -5.35 -9.95
N ASP A 259 -13.26 -5.60 -9.39
CA ASP A 259 -12.49 -4.66 -8.56
C ASP A 259 -11.03 -5.13 -8.44
N ALA A 260 -10.23 -4.47 -7.60
CA ALA A 260 -8.80 -4.77 -7.44
C ALA A 260 -8.51 -6.19 -6.91
N SER A 261 -9.51 -6.91 -6.37
CA SER A 261 -9.32 -8.28 -5.90
C SER A 261 -8.99 -9.28 -7.01
N ILE A 262 -9.37 -9.00 -8.26
CA ILE A 262 -9.09 -9.88 -9.40
C ILE A 262 -7.63 -9.88 -9.85
N THR A 263 -6.83 -8.93 -9.39
CA THR A 263 -5.43 -8.74 -9.80
C THR A 263 -4.61 -10.00 -9.54
N VAL A 264 -3.84 -10.43 -10.54
CA VAL A 264 -2.93 -11.59 -10.43
C VAL A 264 -1.65 -11.18 -9.69
N SER A 265 -1.05 -10.09 -10.16
CA SER A 265 0.09 -9.41 -9.56
C SER A 265 0.10 -7.95 -10.00
N TYR A 266 0.84 -7.08 -9.33
CA TYR A 266 0.95 -5.67 -9.73
C TYR A 266 1.50 -5.47 -11.14
N THR A 267 2.27 -6.42 -11.67
CA THR A 267 2.74 -6.40 -13.06
C THR A 267 1.62 -6.55 -14.09
N HIS A 268 0.45 -7.04 -13.68
CA HIS A 268 -0.73 -7.20 -14.52
C HIS A 268 -1.55 -5.91 -14.66
N LEU A 269 -1.38 -4.96 -13.74
CA LEU A 269 -2.03 -3.65 -13.77
C LEU A 269 -1.23 -2.68 -14.66
N THR A 270 -1.27 -2.89 -15.96
CA THR A 270 -0.89 -1.85 -16.90
C THR A 270 -2.08 -0.92 -17.06
N LEU A 271 -1.99 0.29 -16.52
CA LEU A 271 -2.86 1.37 -16.97
C LEU A 271 -2.61 1.55 -18.47
N PRO A 272 -3.65 1.57 -19.32
CA PRO A 272 -3.46 1.93 -20.70
C PRO A 272 -2.95 3.38 -20.74
N THR A 273 -1.66 3.54 -20.88
CA THR A 273 -1.05 4.82 -21.25
C THR A 273 -1.28 5.01 -22.73
N LYS A 274 -2.50 5.26 -23.15
CA LYS A 274 -2.76 5.93 -24.39
C LYS A 274 -2.65 7.43 -24.11
N ASN A 275 -1.47 7.95 -24.35
CA ASN A 275 -1.32 9.34 -24.73
C ASN A 275 -1.86 9.44 -26.17
N GLU A 276 -3.09 9.82 -26.34
CA GLU A 276 -3.62 10.41 -27.55
C GLU A 276 -3.96 11.86 -27.23
#